data_d2e36f77df7aaf730b0c4ee3afcaf009
#
_entry.id   d2e36f77df7aaf730b0c4ee3afcaf009
#
_cell.length_a   1.000
_cell.length_b   1.000
_cell.length_c   1.000
_cell.angle_alpha   90.00
_cell.angle_beta   90.00
_cell.angle_gamma   90.00
#
_symmetry.space_group_name_H-M   'P 1'
#
loop_
_entity.id
_entity.type
_entity.pdbx_description
1 polymer ?
#
loop_
_entity_poly.entity_id
_entity_poly.type
_entity_poly.pdbx_seq_one_letter_code
_entity_poly.pdbx_strand_id
1 'polypeptide(L)'
;LPTRSDLADFLYHANNLNIAMGGGDHLVSEALYFTDPEGNGIEVYHDRPSEDWVWRDGFVKMDTLEVNVNDLMAQRSNEGWQGWPEEGKIGHLHLKTHNLESAYEFYVEKLGFEHISNFPQALFMSTQKYHHHIATNTWQSNKIRTQNEQTYGLCHFDIYQPNANTTHVTSPEGFDITIHGNETK
;
A
#
# COMPACT_ATOMS: atom_id res chain seq x y z
N LEU A 1 -7.53 3.06 7.02
CA LEU A 1 -8.63 3.51 7.90
C LEU A 1 -8.08 4.25 9.10
N PRO A 2 -8.78 5.29 9.62
CA PRO A 2 -8.25 6.13 10.70
C PRO A 2 -8.13 5.39 12.03
N THR A 3 -9.05 4.48 12.34
CA THR A 3 -9.03 3.78 13.63
C THR A 3 -9.12 2.26 13.49
N ARG A 4 -8.65 1.56 14.52
CA ARG A 4 -8.79 0.10 14.63
C ARG A 4 -10.26 -0.32 14.74
N SER A 5 -11.10 0.53 15.32
CA SER A 5 -12.56 0.35 15.37
C SER A 5 -13.17 0.34 13.97
N ASP A 6 -12.77 1.28 13.10
CA ASP A 6 -13.23 1.31 11.70
C ASP A 6 -12.84 0.02 10.95
N LEU A 7 -11.64 -0.50 11.20
CA LEU A 7 -11.19 -1.77 10.59
C LEU A 7 -12.05 -2.95 11.08
N ALA A 8 -12.38 -2.98 12.36
CA ALA A 8 -13.23 -4.00 12.96
C ALA A 8 -14.67 -3.93 12.43
N ASP A 9 -15.22 -2.73 12.28
CA ASP A 9 -16.57 -2.52 11.73
C ASP A 9 -16.62 -2.88 10.24
N PHE A 10 -15.56 -2.54 9.48
CA PHE A 10 -15.42 -2.97 8.09
C PHE A 10 -15.36 -4.50 7.96
N LEU A 11 -14.56 -5.17 8.80
CA LEU A 11 -14.46 -6.63 8.82
C LEU A 11 -15.83 -7.28 9.05
N TYR A 12 -16.57 -6.80 10.03
CA TYR A 12 -17.91 -7.31 10.34
C TYR A 12 -18.89 -7.07 9.19
N HIS A 13 -18.86 -5.88 8.61
CA HIS A 13 -19.71 -5.52 7.47
C HIS A 13 -19.44 -6.42 6.27
N ALA A 14 -18.18 -6.55 5.87
CA ALA A 14 -17.79 -7.37 4.73
C ALA A 14 -18.09 -8.86 4.94
N ASN A 15 -17.92 -9.38 6.18
CA ASN A 15 -18.29 -10.72 6.52
C ASN A 15 -19.81 -10.97 6.37
N ASN A 16 -20.65 -10.01 6.76
CA ASN A 16 -22.10 -10.10 6.57
C ASN A 16 -22.52 -10.08 5.08
N LEU A 17 -21.69 -9.51 4.22
CA LEU A 17 -21.85 -9.55 2.76
C LEU A 17 -21.26 -10.82 2.13
N ASN A 18 -20.74 -11.75 2.93
CA ASN A 18 -20.04 -12.96 2.48
C ASN A 18 -18.83 -12.68 1.57
N ILE A 19 -18.13 -11.56 1.78
CA ILE A 19 -16.89 -11.27 1.09
C ILE A 19 -15.77 -12.09 1.74
N ALA A 20 -15.14 -12.96 0.94
CA ALA A 20 -14.00 -13.73 1.41
C ALA A 20 -12.79 -12.81 1.63
N MET A 21 -12.25 -12.82 2.86
CA MET A 21 -11.12 -11.98 3.24
C MET A 21 -10.01 -12.79 3.88
N GLY A 22 -8.76 -12.41 3.60
CA GLY A 22 -7.59 -12.74 4.40
C GLY A 22 -7.32 -11.64 5.42
N GLY A 23 -6.45 -11.91 6.39
CA GLY A 23 -5.98 -10.91 7.34
C GLY A 23 -4.49 -11.06 7.61
N GLY A 24 -3.80 -9.96 7.88
CA GLY A 24 -2.38 -9.92 8.22
C GLY A 24 -2.07 -8.89 9.29
N ASP A 25 -1.20 -9.26 10.22
CA ASP A 25 -0.56 -8.36 11.16
C ASP A 25 0.85 -8.10 10.67
N HIS A 26 1.12 -6.85 10.26
CA HIS A 26 2.40 -6.44 9.68
C HIS A 26 3.36 -5.81 10.70
N LEU A 27 3.05 -5.86 11.98
CA LEU A 27 3.75 -5.19 13.08
C LEU A 27 3.61 -3.65 13.06
N VAL A 28 3.49 -3.06 11.90
CA VAL A 28 3.25 -1.62 11.68
C VAL A 28 1.77 -1.31 11.43
N SER A 29 1.01 -2.30 11.00
CA SER A 29 -0.42 -2.19 10.69
C SER A 29 -1.13 -3.53 10.86
N GLU A 30 -2.46 -3.50 10.93
CA GLU A 30 -3.33 -4.67 10.79
C GLU A 30 -4.16 -4.49 9.52
N ALA A 31 -4.20 -5.52 8.67
CA ALA A 31 -4.75 -5.45 7.32
C ALA A 31 -5.75 -6.56 7.03
N LEU A 32 -6.70 -6.24 6.15
CA LEU A 32 -7.67 -7.16 5.57
C LEU A 32 -7.52 -7.15 4.05
N TYR A 33 -7.47 -8.32 3.44
CA TYR A 33 -7.22 -8.51 2.02
C TYR A 33 -8.40 -9.18 1.33
N PHE A 34 -8.81 -8.64 0.21
CA PHE A 34 -9.81 -9.23 -0.66
C PHE A 34 -9.56 -8.83 -2.12
N THR A 35 -10.37 -9.29 -3.04
CA THR A 35 -10.30 -8.92 -4.45
C THR A 35 -11.61 -8.29 -4.89
N ASP A 36 -11.50 -7.32 -5.79
CA ASP A 36 -12.66 -6.80 -6.50
C ASP A 36 -13.17 -7.80 -7.56
N PRO A 37 -14.33 -7.56 -8.19
CA PRO A 37 -14.85 -8.44 -9.24
C PRO A 37 -13.94 -8.60 -10.46
N GLU A 38 -12.99 -7.69 -10.68
CA GLU A 38 -12.03 -7.74 -11.77
C GLU A 38 -10.73 -8.48 -11.37
N GLY A 39 -10.62 -8.91 -10.12
CA GLY A 39 -9.46 -9.63 -9.58
C GLY A 39 -8.33 -8.74 -9.09
N ASN A 40 -8.55 -7.43 -8.95
CA ASN A 40 -7.57 -6.56 -8.31
C ASN A 40 -7.55 -6.80 -6.81
N GLY A 41 -6.36 -6.94 -6.24
CA GLY A 41 -6.17 -7.04 -4.79
C GLY A 41 -6.44 -5.70 -4.11
N ILE A 42 -7.21 -5.73 -3.05
CA ILE A 42 -7.50 -4.59 -2.19
C ILE A 42 -7.04 -4.92 -0.77
N GLU A 43 -6.30 -4.01 -0.18
CA GLU A 43 -5.91 -4.04 1.22
C GLU A 43 -6.60 -2.90 1.97
N VAL A 44 -7.39 -3.24 2.97
CA VAL A 44 -7.97 -2.26 3.91
C VAL A 44 -7.28 -2.45 5.25
N TYR A 45 -6.61 -1.41 5.74
CA TYR A 45 -5.78 -1.52 6.92
C TYR A 45 -5.91 -0.31 7.87
N HIS A 46 -5.42 -0.50 9.07
CA HIS A 46 -5.21 0.52 10.07
C HIS A 46 -3.76 0.46 10.56
N ASP A 47 -3.08 1.61 10.55
CA ASP A 47 -1.73 1.74 11.06
C ASP A 47 -1.70 1.70 12.58
N ARG A 48 -0.73 0.99 13.14
CA ARG A 48 -0.35 1.17 14.53
C ARG A 48 0.32 2.53 14.73
N PRO A 49 0.32 3.08 15.95
CA PRO A 49 1.04 4.32 16.24
C PRO A 49 2.50 4.23 15.77
N SER A 50 2.96 5.23 15.03
CA SER A 50 4.30 5.23 14.44
C SER A 50 5.44 5.18 15.47
N GLU A 51 5.18 5.59 16.70
CA GLU A 51 6.09 5.47 17.85
C GLU A 51 6.32 4.01 18.28
N ASP A 52 5.44 3.10 17.93
CA ASP A 52 5.56 1.66 18.22
C ASP A 52 6.33 0.91 17.13
N TRP A 53 6.62 1.55 16.00
CA TRP A 53 7.35 0.92 14.90
C TRP A 53 8.83 0.74 15.24
N VAL A 54 9.34 -0.45 15.02
CA VAL A 54 10.73 -0.78 15.34
C VAL A 54 11.61 -0.52 14.12
N TRP A 55 12.51 0.45 14.24
CA TRP A 55 13.49 0.80 13.22
C TRP A 55 14.88 0.29 13.61
N ARG A 56 15.60 -0.29 12.64
CA ARG A 56 17.00 -0.72 12.79
C ARG A 56 17.75 -0.41 11.50
N ASP A 57 18.86 0.31 11.61
CA ASP A 57 19.74 0.65 10.47
C ASP A 57 19.00 1.26 9.27
N GLY A 58 17.99 2.09 9.50
CA GLY A 58 17.18 2.72 8.47
C GLY A 58 16.00 1.87 7.97
N PHE A 59 15.88 0.62 8.41
CA PHE A 59 14.81 -0.29 8.02
C PHE A 59 13.75 -0.43 9.11
N VAL A 60 12.48 -0.40 8.71
CA VAL A 60 11.37 -0.71 9.60
C VAL A 60 11.16 -2.22 9.65
N LYS A 61 10.96 -2.74 10.85
CA LYS A 61 10.63 -4.16 11.03
C LYS A 61 9.19 -4.39 10.62
N MET A 62 9.01 -5.18 9.58
CA MET A 62 7.71 -5.67 9.12
C MET A 62 7.73 -7.20 9.06
N ASP A 63 6.55 -7.80 9.17
CA ASP A 63 6.34 -9.25 9.01
C ASP A 63 4.92 -9.48 8.47
N THR A 64 4.55 -10.72 8.24
CA THR A 64 3.17 -11.12 7.93
C THR A 64 2.77 -12.22 8.93
N LEU A 65 2.18 -11.79 10.02
CA LEU A 65 1.67 -12.66 11.06
C LEU A 65 0.16 -12.84 10.91
N GLU A 66 -0.39 -13.80 11.62
CA GLU A 66 -1.84 -13.99 11.69
C GLU A 66 -2.47 -12.85 12.50
N VAL A 67 -3.47 -12.18 11.92
CA VAL A 67 -4.25 -11.16 12.64
C VAL A 67 -5.12 -11.80 13.71
N ASN A 68 -5.14 -11.24 14.90
CA ASN A 68 -6.04 -11.71 15.97
C ASN A 68 -7.46 -11.19 15.72
N VAL A 69 -8.23 -11.96 14.93
CA VAL A 69 -9.59 -11.62 14.54
C VAL A 69 -10.51 -11.39 15.74
N ASN A 70 -10.38 -12.18 16.79
CA ASN A 70 -11.24 -12.03 17.98
C ASN A 70 -10.95 -10.72 18.72
N ASP A 71 -9.69 -10.36 18.85
CA ASP A 71 -9.27 -9.11 19.47
C ASP A 71 -9.66 -7.90 18.60
N LEU A 72 -9.48 -8.00 17.29
CA LEU A 72 -9.93 -6.97 16.36
C LEU A 72 -11.44 -6.76 16.44
N MET A 73 -12.22 -7.85 16.40
CA MET A 73 -13.68 -7.80 16.49
C MET A 73 -14.19 -7.22 17.82
N ALA A 74 -13.43 -7.33 18.90
CA ALA A 74 -13.75 -6.70 20.17
C ALA A 74 -13.65 -5.17 20.16
N GLN A 75 -13.00 -4.59 19.13
CA GLN A 75 -12.85 -3.12 18.96
C GLN A 75 -14.02 -2.48 18.21
N ARG A 76 -15.02 -3.27 17.78
CA ARG A 76 -16.16 -2.74 17.02
C ARG A 76 -16.88 -1.63 17.79
N SER A 77 -17.30 -0.61 17.04
CA SER A 77 -18.18 0.43 17.56
C SER A 77 -19.62 -0.09 17.77
N ASN A 78 -20.40 0.63 18.55
CA ASN A 78 -21.84 0.35 18.69
C ASN A 78 -22.63 0.72 17.43
N GLU A 79 -22.12 1.63 16.62
CA GLU A 79 -22.77 2.13 15.41
C GLU A 79 -22.52 1.22 14.21
N GLY A 80 -21.42 0.46 14.23
CA GLY A 80 -20.99 -0.39 13.12
C GLY A 80 -20.53 0.42 11.90
N TRP A 81 -20.30 -0.25 10.79
CA TRP A 81 -19.82 0.37 9.56
C TRP A 81 -20.85 1.30 8.93
N GLN A 82 -20.55 2.58 8.88
CA GLN A 82 -21.40 3.64 8.30
C GLN A 82 -20.98 4.07 6.89
N GLY A 83 -20.03 3.38 6.30
CA GLY A 83 -19.39 3.75 5.03
C GLY A 83 -17.96 4.21 5.23
N TRP A 84 -17.29 4.63 4.15
CA TRP A 84 -15.90 5.05 4.21
C TRP A 84 -15.76 6.33 5.05
N PRO A 85 -14.93 6.32 6.11
CA PRO A 85 -14.77 7.49 6.96
C PRO A 85 -14.11 8.65 6.21
N GLU A 86 -14.42 9.89 6.63
CA GLU A 86 -13.92 11.11 5.96
C GLU A 86 -12.38 11.18 5.94
N GLU A 87 -11.72 10.74 7.01
CA GLU A 87 -10.26 10.70 7.12
C GLU A 87 -9.62 9.47 6.44
N GLY A 88 -10.44 8.60 5.87
CA GLY A 88 -9.97 7.44 5.11
C GLY A 88 -9.23 7.88 3.85
N LYS A 89 -8.09 7.26 3.57
CA LYS A 89 -7.20 7.65 2.46
C LYS A 89 -6.55 6.42 1.81
N ILE A 90 -6.01 6.63 0.61
CA ILE A 90 -5.08 5.66 0.01
C ILE A 90 -3.75 5.77 0.77
N GLY A 91 -3.31 4.67 1.36
CA GLY A 91 -2.07 4.62 2.13
C GLY A 91 -0.86 4.25 1.29
N HIS A 92 -0.99 3.24 0.44
CA HIS A 92 0.11 2.77 -0.42
C HIS A 92 -0.40 2.09 -1.69
N LEU A 93 0.52 1.94 -2.65
CA LEU A 93 0.35 1.13 -3.85
C LEU A 93 1.30 -0.07 -3.79
N HIS A 94 0.78 -1.26 -4.08
CA HIS A 94 1.58 -2.47 -4.18
C HIS A 94 1.59 -2.95 -5.63
N LEU A 95 2.71 -2.72 -6.31
CA LEU A 95 2.85 -2.90 -7.75
C LEU A 95 3.58 -4.22 -8.07
N LYS A 96 3.23 -4.82 -9.19
CA LYS A 96 3.96 -5.97 -9.73
C LYS A 96 5.07 -5.48 -10.64
N THR A 97 6.31 -5.92 -10.40
CA THR A 97 7.45 -5.69 -11.29
C THR A 97 8.04 -7.02 -11.77
N HIS A 98 8.70 -7.02 -12.91
CA HIS A 98 9.48 -8.16 -13.38
C HIS A 98 10.94 -8.07 -12.97
N ASN A 99 11.40 -6.87 -12.55
CA ASN A 99 12.80 -6.61 -12.21
C ASN A 99 12.89 -5.60 -11.06
N LEU A 100 13.35 -6.09 -9.90
CA LEU A 100 13.51 -5.24 -8.70
C LEU A 100 14.66 -4.24 -8.83
N GLU A 101 15.70 -4.56 -9.59
CA GLU A 101 16.83 -3.64 -9.81
C GLU A 101 16.37 -2.39 -10.57
N SER A 102 15.64 -2.58 -11.68
CA SER A 102 15.07 -1.44 -12.43
C SER A 102 14.06 -0.63 -11.62
N ALA A 103 13.28 -1.30 -10.75
CA ALA A 103 12.37 -0.62 -9.84
C ALA A 103 13.16 0.21 -8.80
N TYR A 104 14.24 -0.34 -8.24
CA TYR A 104 15.10 0.36 -7.30
C TYR A 104 15.74 1.61 -7.94
N GLU A 105 16.37 1.47 -9.11
CA GLU A 105 16.95 2.58 -9.86
C GLU A 105 15.92 3.70 -10.13
N PHE A 106 14.70 3.30 -10.47
CA PHE A 106 13.64 4.27 -10.76
C PHE A 106 13.08 4.94 -9.50
N TYR A 107 12.56 4.18 -8.54
CA TYR A 107 11.87 4.76 -7.39
C TYR A 107 12.85 5.33 -6.35
N VAL A 108 13.97 4.65 -6.10
CA VAL A 108 14.92 5.09 -5.08
C VAL A 108 15.90 6.09 -5.64
N GLU A 109 16.64 5.75 -6.71
CA GLU A 109 17.73 6.61 -7.18
C GLU A 109 17.21 7.82 -7.97
N LYS A 110 16.19 7.63 -8.80
CA LYS A 110 15.66 8.72 -9.64
C LYS A 110 14.59 9.55 -8.95
N LEU A 111 13.62 8.92 -8.26
CA LEU A 111 12.51 9.63 -7.60
C LEU A 111 12.80 10.00 -6.15
N GLY A 112 13.86 9.45 -5.53
CA GLY A 112 14.31 9.80 -4.19
C GLY A 112 13.50 9.16 -3.05
N PHE A 113 12.81 8.05 -3.30
CA PHE A 113 12.23 7.26 -2.21
C PHE A 113 13.34 6.57 -1.42
N GLU A 114 13.09 6.32 -0.15
CA GLU A 114 13.97 5.51 0.71
C GLU A 114 13.52 4.04 0.65
N HIS A 115 14.46 3.11 0.44
CA HIS A 115 14.20 1.68 0.62
C HIS A 115 14.18 1.37 2.12
N ILE A 116 13.02 0.98 2.65
CA ILE A 116 12.78 1.00 4.11
C ILE A 116 12.44 -0.37 4.71
N SER A 117 12.33 -1.42 3.92
CA SER A 117 12.16 -2.78 4.44
C SER A 117 12.73 -3.83 3.50
N ASN A 118 13.50 -4.75 4.05
CA ASN A 118 14.03 -5.91 3.34
C ASN A 118 13.02 -7.07 3.42
N PHE A 119 12.39 -7.38 2.31
CA PHE A 119 11.49 -8.52 2.18
C PHE A 119 11.86 -9.35 0.95
N PRO A 120 11.79 -10.69 0.99
CA PRO A 120 12.15 -11.51 -0.15
C PRO A 120 11.35 -11.16 -1.40
N GLN A 121 12.04 -10.90 -2.50
CA GLN A 121 11.44 -10.61 -3.81
C GLN A 121 10.51 -9.38 -3.83
N ALA A 122 10.72 -8.42 -2.94
CA ALA A 122 9.98 -7.17 -2.89
C ALA A 122 10.86 -6.01 -2.44
N LEU A 123 10.47 -4.80 -2.85
CA LEU A 123 11.01 -3.52 -2.40
C LEU A 123 9.87 -2.74 -1.75
N PHE A 124 10.07 -2.31 -0.52
CA PHE A 124 9.18 -1.41 0.19
C PHE A 124 9.85 -0.04 0.28
N MET A 125 9.19 0.97 -0.23
CA MET A 125 9.78 2.29 -0.43
C MET A 125 8.88 3.37 0.13
N SER A 126 9.50 4.36 0.77
CA SER A 126 8.78 5.40 1.45
C SER A 126 9.49 6.74 1.40
N THR A 127 8.82 7.76 1.92
CA THR A 127 9.36 9.05 2.32
C THR A 127 8.89 9.35 3.74
N GLN A 128 9.61 10.23 4.46
CA GLN A 128 9.18 10.72 5.78
C GLN A 128 8.97 9.61 6.85
N LYS A 129 9.71 8.51 6.75
CA LYS A 129 9.65 7.40 7.72
C LYS A 129 8.26 6.75 7.86
N TYR A 130 7.47 6.73 6.80
CA TYR A 130 6.28 5.90 6.74
C TYR A 130 6.67 4.46 6.39
N HIS A 131 5.87 3.44 6.77
CA HIS A 131 6.24 2.03 6.55
C HIS A 131 6.28 1.62 5.07
N HIS A 132 5.58 2.27 4.18
CA HIS A 132 5.77 2.33 2.73
C HIS A 132 4.65 3.10 2.02
N HIS A 133 5.00 3.83 0.98
CA HIS A 133 4.03 4.46 0.07
C HIS A 133 3.91 3.66 -1.23
N ILE A 134 5.00 3.05 -1.67
CA ILE A 134 5.06 2.18 -2.84
C ILE A 134 5.80 0.90 -2.45
N ALA A 135 5.21 -0.23 -2.79
CA ALA A 135 5.91 -1.51 -2.79
C ALA A 135 5.90 -2.10 -4.20
N THR A 136 7.00 -2.75 -4.59
CA THR A 136 7.08 -3.53 -5.83
C THR A 136 7.52 -4.94 -5.52
N ASN A 137 6.96 -5.93 -6.22
CA ASN A 137 7.32 -7.33 -6.02
C ASN A 137 7.33 -8.15 -7.32
N THR A 138 8.02 -9.29 -7.27
CA THR A 138 8.12 -10.26 -8.37
C THR A 138 7.33 -11.55 -8.11
N TRP A 139 6.49 -11.61 -7.06
CA TRP A 139 5.84 -12.85 -6.59
C TRP A 139 4.97 -13.52 -7.64
N GLN A 140 4.28 -12.73 -8.48
CA GLN A 140 3.38 -13.21 -9.53
C GLN A 140 3.63 -12.51 -10.87
N SER A 141 4.82 -11.95 -11.07
CA SER A 141 5.17 -11.19 -12.27
C SER A 141 6.53 -11.61 -12.81
N ASN A 142 6.56 -12.60 -13.66
CA ASN A 142 7.77 -13.11 -14.30
C ASN A 142 7.90 -12.71 -15.77
N LYS A 143 7.07 -11.79 -16.24
CA LYS A 143 7.07 -11.32 -17.63
C LYS A 143 7.14 -9.79 -17.67
N ILE A 144 7.86 -9.28 -18.65
CA ILE A 144 7.85 -7.86 -19.00
C ILE A 144 6.44 -7.52 -19.48
N ARG A 145 5.85 -6.45 -18.92
CA ARG A 145 4.62 -5.88 -19.45
C ARG A 145 4.89 -5.32 -20.84
N THR A 146 4.19 -5.80 -21.84
CA THR A 146 4.28 -5.26 -23.18
C THR A 146 3.43 -3.99 -23.27
N GLN A 147 4.00 -2.92 -23.82
CA GLN A 147 3.22 -1.74 -24.17
C GLN A 147 2.13 -2.16 -25.19
N ASN A 148 0.90 -1.71 -25.01
CA ASN A 148 -0.30 -2.04 -25.76
C ASN A 148 -1.03 -3.35 -25.42
N GLU A 149 -0.73 -3.97 -24.32
CA GLU A 149 -1.63 -5.01 -23.80
C GLU A 149 -2.98 -4.38 -23.45
N GLN A 150 -4.05 -4.90 -24.05
CA GLN A 150 -5.42 -4.56 -23.66
C GLN A 150 -5.74 -5.28 -22.35
N THR A 151 -5.17 -4.80 -21.26
CA THR A 151 -5.37 -5.35 -19.92
C THR A 151 -6.04 -4.31 -19.04
N TYR A 152 -6.92 -4.77 -18.17
CA TYR A 152 -7.45 -3.92 -17.11
C TYR A 152 -6.39 -3.76 -16.01
N GLY A 153 -6.42 -2.65 -15.31
CA GLY A 153 -5.56 -2.39 -14.16
C GLY A 153 -5.16 -0.93 -14.03
N LEU A 154 -4.33 -0.67 -13.04
CA LEU A 154 -3.76 0.66 -12.82
C LEU A 154 -2.91 1.07 -14.03
N CYS A 155 -3.16 2.24 -14.57
CA CYS A 155 -2.39 2.81 -15.68
C CYS A 155 -1.64 4.09 -15.29
N HIS A 156 -2.16 4.84 -14.33
CA HIS A 156 -1.63 6.13 -13.91
C HIS A 156 -1.84 6.33 -12.41
N PHE A 157 -0.89 7.04 -11.77
CA PHE A 157 -1.06 7.59 -10.42
C PHE A 157 -0.25 8.88 -10.25
N ASP A 158 -0.63 9.67 -9.27
CA ASP A 158 -0.01 10.94 -8.96
C ASP A 158 0.83 10.83 -7.68
N ILE A 159 1.99 11.51 -7.68
CA ILE A 159 2.85 11.68 -6.52
C ILE A 159 2.96 13.18 -6.23
N TYR A 160 2.66 13.56 -4.99
CA TYR A 160 2.86 14.93 -4.51
C TYR A 160 4.18 15.01 -3.78
N GLN A 161 5.13 15.74 -4.36
CA GLN A 161 6.48 15.90 -3.80
C GLN A 161 6.78 17.38 -3.56
N PRO A 162 6.90 17.82 -2.30
CA PRO A 162 7.23 19.21 -1.99
C PRO A 162 8.52 19.64 -2.71
N ASN A 163 8.52 20.86 -3.25
CA ASN A 163 9.65 21.48 -3.96
C ASN A 163 10.08 20.83 -5.29
N ALA A 164 9.32 19.86 -5.82
CA ALA A 164 9.51 19.39 -7.18
C ALA A 164 8.88 20.35 -8.20
N ASN A 165 9.31 20.27 -9.45
CA ASN A 165 8.55 20.80 -10.57
C ASN A 165 7.56 19.73 -11.05
N THR A 166 6.36 20.13 -11.48
CA THR A 166 5.43 19.18 -12.09
C THR A 166 6.06 18.54 -13.31
N THR A 167 6.11 17.22 -13.31
CA THR A 167 6.72 16.42 -14.37
C THR A 167 5.98 15.10 -14.58
N HIS A 168 6.12 14.52 -15.75
CA HIS A 168 5.55 13.24 -16.12
C HIS A 168 6.66 12.25 -16.39
N VAL A 169 6.55 11.07 -15.83
CA VAL A 169 7.51 9.98 -16.02
C VAL A 169 6.75 8.66 -16.21
N THR A 170 7.40 7.70 -16.86
CA THR A 170 6.87 6.34 -16.99
C THR A 170 7.77 5.41 -16.19
N SER A 171 7.18 4.57 -15.34
CA SER A 171 7.91 3.58 -14.54
C SER A 171 8.39 2.41 -15.38
N PRO A 172 9.34 1.59 -14.87
CA PRO A 172 9.79 0.37 -15.55
C PRO A 172 8.65 -0.63 -15.80
N GLU A 173 7.62 -0.59 -14.97
CA GLU A 173 6.42 -1.43 -15.09
C GLU A 173 5.43 -0.89 -16.14
N GLY A 174 5.66 0.31 -16.67
CA GLY A 174 4.81 0.95 -17.67
C GLY A 174 3.64 1.75 -17.09
N PHE A 175 3.72 2.17 -15.82
CA PHE A 175 2.76 3.12 -15.23
C PHE A 175 3.14 4.55 -15.60
N ASP A 176 2.17 5.34 -16.01
CA ASP A 176 2.35 6.77 -16.14
C ASP A 176 2.22 7.43 -14.76
N ILE A 177 3.19 8.27 -14.41
CA ILE A 177 3.25 8.92 -13.11
C ILE A 177 3.35 10.43 -13.33
N THR A 178 2.44 11.17 -12.73
CA THR A 178 2.58 12.63 -12.62
C THR A 178 3.13 12.97 -11.24
N ILE A 179 4.28 13.62 -11.22
CA ILE A 179 4.85 14.17 -10.00
C ILE A 179 4.42 15.63 -9.92
N HIS A 180 3.67 15.99 -8.88
CA HIS A 180 3.23 17.34 -8.62
C HIS A 180 4.17 17.99 -7.61
N GLY A 181 4.67 19.19 -7.95
CA GLY A 181 5.32 20.07 -7.00
C GLY A 181 4.31 20.91 -6.21
N ASN A 182 4.81 21.70 -5.27
CA ASN A 182 4.00 22.76 -4.68
C ASN A 182 3.65 23.76 -5.79
N GLU A 183 2.38 23.93 -6.09
CA GLU A 183 1.94 25.11 -6.80
C GLU A 183 2.29 26.31 -5.93
N THR A 184 3.21 27.14 -6.40
CA THR A 184 3.44 28.47 -5.83
C THR A 184 2.13 29.25 -5.99
N LYS A 185 1.35 29.34 -4.91
CA LYS A 185 0.21 30.25 -4.84
C LYS A 185 0.68 31.70 -4.91
#